data_d644a3aaeeff994adb2c6990a471c723
#
_entry.id   d644a3aaeeff994adb2c6990a471c723
#
_cell.length_a   1.000
_cell.length_b   1.000
_cell.length_c   1.000
_cell.angle_alpha   90.00
_cell.angle_beta   90.00
_cell.angle_gamma   90.00
#
_symmetry.space_group_name_H-M   'P 1'
#
loop_
_entity.id
_entity.type
_entity.pdbx_description
1 polymer ?
#
loop_
_entity_poly.entity_id
_entity_poly.type
_entity_poly.pdbx_seq_one_letter_code
_entity_poly.pdbx_strand_id
1 'polypeptide(L)'
;MRRPWFLPRLGLRARITIAFGVGALFMSAVLAGATIGLTRRNLLDQRESAATAQTYTNAGNVRRQLESAVGDPPAVVSSLVTPSGSNPILMLEGRWYPRNAQFGEDVLPAPLSDLVRSGQPARMRFEHDDETELAVGVPLASVDGAYFEIVSLDELEDTIESISISLLAASLLTTMAGAGLGWWAARRVLRPL
;
A
#
# COMPACT_ATOMS: atom_id res chain seq x y z
N MET A 1 39.13 27.17 -25.89
CA MET A 1 39.53 25.76 -26.20
C MET A 1 39.45 24.96 -24.89
N ARG A 2 38.40 24.18 -24.67
CA ARG A 2 38.20 23.33 -23.47
C ARG A 2 38.74 21.93 -23.81
N ARG A 3 39.78 21.49 -23.07
CA ARG A 3 40.38 20.16 -23.21
C ARG A 3 39.33 19.08 -22.83
N PRO A 4 39.15 18.03 -23.64
CA PRO A 4 38.29 16.92 -23.29
C PRO A 4 38.92 16.15 -22.10
N TRP A 5 38.08 15.79 -21.14
CA TRP A 5 38.41 14.94 -19.99
C TRP A 5 39.03 13.62 -20.47
N PHE A 6 40.28 13.41 -20.10
CA PHE A 6 40.98 12.15 -20.32
C PHE A 6 40.31 11.06 -19.46
N LEU A 7 39.43 10.29 -20.03
CA LEU A 7 39.09 8.98 -19.50
C LEU A 7 40.36 8.13 -19.55
N PRO A 8 40.83 7.57 -18.41
CA PRO A 8 41.99 6.68 -18.39
C PRO A 8 41.72 5.56 -19.41
N ARG A 9 42.72 5.24 -20.25
CA ARG A 9 42.66 4.14 -21.21
C ARG A 9 42.54 2.83 -20.46
N LEU A 10 41.34 2.48 -20.04
CA LEU A 10 41.04 1.20 -19.41
C LEU A 10 41.36 0.10 -20.42
N GLY A 11 42.26 -0.82 -20.06
CA GLY A 11 42.58 -1.97 -20.91
C GLY A 11 41.32 -2.76 -21.27
N LEU A 12 41.33 -3.48 -22.38
CA LEU A 12 40.17 -4.24 -22.91
C LEU A 12 39.48 -5.08 -21.85
N ARG A 13 40.26 -5.69 -20.94
CA ARG A 13 39.73 -6.50 -19.81
C ARG A 13 38.90 -5.68 -18.84
N ALA A 14 39.35 -4.48 -18.47
CA ALA A 14 38.60 -3.61 -17.57
C ALA A 14 37.28 -3.13 -18.20
N ARG A 15 37.27 -2.86 -19.51
CA ARG A 15 36.05 -2.50 -20.26
C ARG A 15 35.04 -3.64 -20.25
N ILE A 16 35.48 -4.87 -20.47
CA ILE A 16 34.61 -6.05 -20.46
C ILE A 16 34.03 -6.27 -19.05
N THR A 17 34.88 -6.23 -18.01
CA THR A 17 34.41 -6.40 -16.62
C THR A 17 33.42 -5.32 -16.21
N ILE A 18 33.67 -4.06 -16.56
CA ILE A 18 32.76 -2.95 -16.30
C ILE A 18 31.43 -3.14 -17.09
N ALA A 19 31.50 -3.51 -18.35
CA ALA A 19 30.31 -3.73 -19.16
C ALA A 19 29.42 -4.84 -18.61
N PHE A 20 30.02 -5.97 -18.21
CA PHE A 20 29.28 -7.07 -17.56
C PHE A 20 28.75 -6.66 -16.17
N GLY A 21 29.55 -5.95 -15.38
CA GLY A 21 29.14 -5.45 -14.07
C GLY A 21 27.96 -4.48 -14.16
N VAL A 22 28.02 -3.51 -15.07
CA VAL A 22 26.93 -2.56 -15.33
C VAL A 22 25.69 -3.28 -15.88
N GLY A 23 25.88 -4.23 -16.80
CA GLY A 23 24.78 -5.04 -17.34
C GLY A 23 24.08 -5.85 -16.25
N ALA A 24 24.84 -6.52 -15.38
CA ALA A 24 24.30 -7.28 -14.26
C ALA A 24 23.55 -6.38 -13.27
N LEU A 25 24.12 -5.20 -12.95
CA LEU A 25 23.49 -4.22 -12.05
C LEU A 25 22.19 -3.70 -12.65
N PHE A 26 22.15 -3.40 -13.93
CA PHE A 26 20.96 -2.94 -14.63
C PHE A 26 19.86 -4.01 -14.60
N MET A 27 20.19 -5.26 -14.92
CA MET A 27 19.23 -6.37 -14.88
C MET A 27 18.70 -6.61 -13.47
N SER A 28 19.58 -6.54 -12.44
CA SER A 28 19.15 -6.66 -11.05
C SER A 28 18.23 -5.53 -10.62
N ALA A 29 18.51 -4.30 -11.02
CA ALA A 29 17.67 -3.14 -10.73
C ALA A 29 16.29 -3.24 -11.39
N VAL A 30 16.24 -3.69 -12.65
CA VAL A 30 14.98 -3.92 -13.37
C VAL A 30 14.16 -5.01 -12.69
N LEU A 31 14.80 -6.12 -12.31
CA LEU A 31 14.12 -7.23 -11.64
C LEU A 31 13.59 -6.79 -10.26
N ALA A 32 14.42 -6.09 -9.48
CA ALA A 32 14.00 -5.57 -8.18
C ALA A 32 12.83 -4.60 -8.30
N GLY A 33 12.91 -3.64 -9.22
CA GLY A 33 11.82 -2.69 -9.48
C GLY A 33 10.52 -3.36 -9.93
N ALA A 34 10.62 -4.35 -10.81
CA ALA A 34 9.46 -5.13 -11.24
C ALA A 34 8.85 -5.92 -10.09
N THR A 35 9.67 -6.55 -9.25
CA THR A 35 9.22 -7.33 -8.09
C THR A 35 8.53 -6.43 -7.08
N ILE A 36 9.14 -5.28 -6.72
CA ILE A 36 8.55 -4.31 -5.79
C ILE A 36 7.21 -3.80 -6.32
N GLY A 37 7.16 -3.40 -7.59
CA GLY A 37 5.93 -2.89 -8.20
C GLY A 37 4.80 -3.92 -8.24
N LEU A 38 5.12 -5.18 -8.53
CA LEU A 38 4.14 -6.27 -8.56
C LEU A 38 3.64 -6.61 -7.14
N THR A 39 4.56 -6.68 -6.18
CA THR A 39 4.24 -6.96 -4.78
C THR A 39 3.34 -5.87 -4.19
N ARG A 40 3.69 -4.59 -4.44
CA ARG A 40 2.88 -3.46 -3.97
C ARG A 40 1.44 -3.52 -4.50
N ARG A 41 1.28 -3.74 -5.81
CA ARG A 41 -0.07 -3.87 -6.41
C ARG A 41 -0.85 -5.02 -5.79
N ASN A 42 -0.23 -6.20 -5.69
CA ASN A 42 -0.88 -7.37 -5.12
C ASN A 42 -1.30 -7.18 -3.65
N LEU A 43 -0.44 -6.57 -2.83
CA LEU A 43 -0.74 -6.32 -1.42
C LEU A 43 -1.87 -5.30 -1.26
N LEU A 44 -1.85 -4.21 -2.02
CA LEU A 44 -2.91 -3.22 -2.00
C LEU A 44 -4.25 -3.81 -2.46
N ASP A 45 -4.27 -4.59 -3.55
CA ASP A 45 -5.47 -5.24 -4.05
C ASP A 45 -6.03 -6.27 -3.06
N GLN A 46 -5.16 -7.02 -2.38
CA GLN A 46 -5.57 -7.96 -1.33
C GLN A 46 -6.15 -7.22 -0.11
N ARG A 47 -5.52 -6.13 0.35
CA ARG A 47 -6.01 -5.33 1.46
C ARG A 47 -7.37 -4.71 1.15
N GLU A 48 -7.51 -4.13 -0.03
CA GLU A 48 -8.76 -3.54 -0.50
C GLU A 48 -9.89 -4.58 -0.61
N SER A 49 -9.57 -5.76 -1.12
CA SER A 49 -10.53 -6.86 -1.21
C SER A 49 -10.93 -7.39 0.17
N ALA A 50 -9.98 -7.52 1.09
CA ALA A 50 -10.23 -7.95 2.45
C ALA A 50 -11.06 -6.91 3.22
N ALA A 51 -10.72 -5.61 3.11
CA ALA A 51 -11.49 -4.52 3.70
C ALA A 51 -12.93 -4.49 3.17
N THR A 52 -13.09 -4.62 1.86
CA THR A 52 -14.40 -4.68 1.23
C THR A 52 -15.23 -5.85 1.76
N ALA A 53 -14.69 -7.07 1.79
CA ALA A 53 -15.38 -8.25 2.30
C ALA A 53 -15.75 -8.11 3.79
N GLN A 54 -14.86 -7.54 4.60
CA GLN A 54 -15.11 -7.26 6.00
C GLN A 54 -16.25 -6.25 6.18
N THR A 55 -16.24 -5.16 5.42
CA THR A 55 -17.31 -4.14 5.45
C THR A 55 -18.68 -4.74 5.12
N TYR A 56 -18.75 -5.61 4.11
CA TYR A 56 -20.02 -6.31 3.82
C TYR A 56 -20.48 -7.22 4.96
N THR A 57 -19.54 -7.90 5.60
CA THR A 57 -19.83 -8.76 6.76
C THR A 57 -20.35 -7.93 7.92
N ASN A 58 -19.68 -6.81 8.22
CA ASN A 58 -20.08 -5.89 9.28
C ASN A 58 -21.43 -5.23 8.99
N ALA A 59 -21.66 -4.79 7.74
CA ALA A 59 -22.95 -4.25 7.31
C ALA A 59 -24.09 -5.25 7.53
N GLY A 60 -23.86 -6.52 7.21
CA GLY A 60 -24.82 -7.60 7.49
C GLY A 60 -25.09 -7.81 8.98
N ASN A 61 -24.06 -7.67 9.82
CA ASN A 61 -24.19 -7.75 11.28
C ASN A 61 -24.98 -6.56 11.83
N VAL A 62 -24.62 -5.35 11.41
CA VAL A 62 -25.32 -4.10 11.79
C VAL A 62 -26.80 -4.19 11.43
N ARG A 63 -27.11 -4.58 10.19
CA ARG A 63 -28.49 -4.74 9.74
C ARG A 63 -29.27 -5.69 10.65
N ARG A 64 -28.77 -6.88 10.94
CA ARG A 64 -29.45 -7.86 11.81
C ARG A 64 -29.67 -7.33 13.23
N GLN A 65 -28.71 -6.60 13.78
CA GLN A 65 -28.82 -6.01 15.11
C GLN A 65 -29.90 -4.91 15.15
N LEU A 66 -29.96 -4.06 14.14
CA LEU A 66 -30.98 -3.01 14.03
C LEU A 66 -32.37 -3.57 13.78
N GLU A 67 -32.51 -4.61 12.95
CA GLU A 67 -33.79 -5.29 12.69
C GLU A 67 -34.33 -6.00 13.94
N SER A 68 -33.50 -6.40 14.88
CA SER A 68 -33.92 -7.08 16.13
C SER A 68 -34.50 -6.14 17.20
N ALA A 69 -34.65 -4.85 16.91
CA ALA A 69 -35.20 -3.80 17.78
C ALA A 69 -34.48 -3.64 19.18
N VAL A 70 -33.33 -4.26 19.35
CA VAL A 70 -32.55 -4.23 20.61
C VAL A 70 -31.34 -3.31 20.52
N GLY A 71 -30.98 -2.84 19.31
CA GLY A 71 -29.73 -2.14 19.05
C GLY A 71 -29.86 -0.62 19.11
N ASP A 72 -29.31 0.00 20.17
CA ASP A 72 -28.94 1.42 20.16
C ASP A 72 -27.85 1.65 19.12
N PRO A 73 -28.03 2.54 18.09
CA PRO A 73 -27.07 2.70 17.01
C PRO A 73 -25.60 2.90 17.41
N PRO A 74 -25.27 3.77 18.40
CA PRO A 74 -23.91 3.89 18.93
C PRO A 74 -23.36 2.59 19.52
N ALA A 75 -24.19 1.84 20.26
CA ALA A 75 -23.78 0.58 20.85
C ALA A 75 -23.51 -0.50 19.80
N VAL A 76 -24.32 -0.53 18.73
CA VAL A 76 -24.09 -1.43 17.58
C VAL A 76 -22.74 -1.16 16.93
N VAL A 77 -22.42 0.11 16.61
CA VAL A 77 -21.16 0.50 16.00
C VAL A 77 -19.96 0.18 16.88
N SER A 78 -20.07 0.43 18.20
CA SER A 78 -18.98 0.16 19.14
C SER A 78 -18.74 -1.34 19.38
N SER A 79 -19.74 -2.18 19.20
CA SER A 79 -19.64 -3.64 19.37
C SER A 79 -19.00 -4.37 18.17
N LEU A 80 -18.83 -3.69 17.03
CA LEU A 80 -18.27 -4.33 15.82
C LEU A 80 -16.81 -4.71 16.02
N VAL A 81 -16.46 -5.89 15.57
CA VAL A 81 -15.06 -6.31 15.47
C VAL A 81 -14.50 -5.82 14.14
N THR A 82 -13.58 -4.88 14.21
CA THR A 82 -12.93 -4.30 13.04
C THR A 82 -11.42 -4.48 13.14
N PRO A 83 -10.72 -4.59 12.00
CA PRO A 83 -9.26 -4.57 11.99
C PRO A 83 -8.69 -3.27 12.56
N SER A 84 -7.42 -3.30 12.97
CA SER A 84 -6.69 -2.08 13.37
C SER A 84 -6.72 -1.06 12.23
N GLY A 85 -6.88 0.22 12.56
CA GLY A 85 -6.95 1.31 11.58
C GLY A 85 -8.29 1.38 10.81
N SER A 86 -9.32 0.63 11.24
CA SER A 86 -10.65 0.67 10.63
C SER A 86 -11.63 1.48 11.46
N ASN A 87 -12.29 2.44 10.83
CA ASN A 87 -13.24 3.37 11.45
C ASN A 87 -14.64 3.17 10.88
N PRO A 88 -15.51 2.41 11.59
CA PRO A 88 -16.88 2.19 11.18
C PRO A 88 -17.76 3.42 11.45
N ILE A 89 -18.65 3.70 10.51
CA ILE A 89 -19.62 4.80 10.57
C ILE A 89 -20.96 4.24 10.14
N LEU A 90 -21.98 4.46 10.95
CA LEU A 90 -23.36 4.12 10.61
C LEU A 90 -24.14 5.41 10.33
N MET A 91 -24.85 5.44 9.23
CA MET A 91 -25.89 6.42 8.96
C MET A 91 -27.26 5.75 9.08
N LEU A 92 -28.13 6.30 9.90
CA LEU A 92 -29.49 5.80 10.09
C LEU A 92 -30.47 6.98 10.15
N GLU A 93 -31.52 6.96 9.33
CA GLU A 93 -32.52 8.03 9.27
C GLU A 93 -31.90 9.45 9.12
N GLY A 94 -30.81 9.55 8.35
CA GLY A 94 -30.08 10.81 8.14
C GLY A 94 -29.17 11.26 9.29
N ARG A 95 -29.05 10.45 10.37
CA ARG A 95 -28.12 10.72 11.48
C ARG A 95 -26.88 9.87 11.36
N TRP A 96 -25.74 10.46 11.71
CA TRP A 96 -24.43 9.82 11.65
C TRP A 96 -23.96 9.34 13.02
N TYR A 97 -23.49 8.12 13.08
CA TYR A 97 -23.00 7.45 14.30
C TYR A 97 -21.61 6.89 14.03
N PRO A 98 -20.56 7.73 14.07
CA PRO A 98 -19.19 7.25 13.94
C PRO A 98 -18.74 6.59 15.25
N ARG A 99 -17.87 5.56 15.14
CA ARG A 99 -17.18 5.02 16.30
C ARG A 99 -16.18 6.02 16.89
N ASN A 100 -15.44 6.70 16.01
CA ASN A 100 -14.49 7.75 16.36
C ASN A 100 -15.01 9.07 15.82
N ALA A 101 -15.13 10.07 16.71
CA ALA A 101 -15.65 11.39 16.35
C ALA A 101 -14.80 12.15 15.30
N GLN A 102 -13.55 11.74 15.08
CA GLN A 102 -12.70 12.28 14.03
C GLN A 102 -13.12 11.84 12.62
N PHE A 103 -13.84 10.72 12.51
CA PHE A 103 -14.29 10.16 11.24
C PHE A 103 -15.80 10.31 11.11
N GLY A 104 -16.25 11.53 10.81
CA GLY A 104 -17.66 11.87 10.61
C GLY A 104 -18.09 11.86 9.15
N GLU A 105 -19.24 12.46 8.88
CA GLU A 105 -19.76 12.67 7.52
C GLU A 105 -18.80 13.52 6.66
N ASP A 106 -18.13 14.48 7.27
CA ASP A 106 -17.20 15.44 6.67
C ASP A 106 -15.93 14.80 6.09
N VAL A 107 -15.55 13.63 6.60
CA VAL A 107 -14.38 12.88 6.11
C VAL A 107 -14.74 12.02 4.89
N LEU A 108 -16.00 11.59 4.77
CA LEU A 108 -16.42 10.72 3.68
C LEU A 108 -16.48 11.50 2.35
N PRO A 109 -15.88 10.96 1.26
CA PRO A 109 -16.02 11.57 -0.05
C PRO A 109 -17.49 11.69 -0.47
N ALA A 110 -17.95 12.90 -0.79
CA ALA A 110 -19.33 13.15 -1.19
C ALA A 110 -19.81 12.23 -2.33
N PRO A 111 -19.04 11.95 -3.40
CA PRO A 111 -19.47 11.04 -4.45
C PRO A 111 -19.73 9.61 -3.95
N LEU A 112 -18.97 9.14 -2.95
CA LEU A 112 -19.19 7.83 -2.35
C LEU A 112 -20.48 7.81 -1.52
N SER A 113 -20.66 8.79 -0.65
CA SER A 113 -21.85 8.88 0.21
C SER A 113 -23.13 9.02 -0.62
N ASP A 114 -23.12 9.77 -1.73
CA ASP A 114 -24.25 9.94 -2.63
C ASP A 114 -24.61 8.62 -3.34
N LEU A 115 -23.62 7.87 -3.82
CA LEU A 115 -23.86 6.56 -4.42
C LEU A 115 -24.49 5.60 -3.42
N VAL A 116 -23.97 5.54 -2.20
CA VAL A 116 -24.49 4.64 -1.17
C VAL A 116 -25.92 5.04 -0.74
N ARG A 117 -26.19 6.33 -0.59
CA ARG A 117 -27.53 6.84 -0.32
C ARG A 117 -28.51 6.53 -1.47
N SER A 118 -28.03 6.46 -2.70
CA SER A 118 -28.86 6.03 -3.84
C SER A 118 -29.14 4.52 -3.87
N GLY A 119 -28.64 3.76 -2.90
CA GLY A 119 -28.84 2.32 -2.78
C GLY A 119 -27.78 1.48 -3.50
N GLN A 120 -26.67 2.07 -3.94
CA GLN A 120 -25.59 1.37 -4.61
C GLN A 120 -24.38 1.24 -3.68
N PRO A 121 -23.83 0.02 -3.48
CA PRO A 121 -22.60 -0.12 -2.73
C PRO A 121 -21.45 0.52 -3.53
N ALA A 122 -20.57 1.22 -2.84
CA ALA A 122 -19.44 1.92 -3.46
C ALA A 122 -18.18 1.82 -2.62
N ARG A 123 -17.03 1.98 -3.27
CA ARG A 123 -15.75 2.10 -2.62
C ARG A 123 -14.91 3.17 -3.33
N MET A 124 -14.12 3.90 -2.56
CA MET A 124 -13.28 4.98 -3.08
C MET A 124 -12.02 5.13 -2.24
N ARG A 125 -10.87 5.27 -2.90
CA ARG A 125 -9.64 5.73 -2.24
C ARG A 125 -9.64 7.25 -2.23
N PHE A 126 -9.20 7.82 -1.12
CA PHE A 126 -9.09 9.27 -0.95
C PHE A 126 -7.93 9.59 0.00
N GLU A 127 -7.50 10.83 0.03
CA GLU A 127 -6.48 11.32 0.94
C GLU A 127 -7.15 12.07 2.08
N HIS A 128 -6.77 11.78 3.31
CA HIS A 128 -7.20 12.46 4.51
C HIS A 128 -6.00 12.57 5.47
N ASP A 129 -5.70 13.78 5.94
CA ASP A 129 -4.56 14.09 6.83
C ASP A 129 -3.21 13.53 6.31
N ASP A 130 -2.95 13.67 5.00
CA ASP A 130 -1.76 13.14 4.30
C ASP A 130 -1.66 11.60 4.27
N GLU A 131 -2.72 10.89 4.70
CA GLU A 131 -2.80 9.43 4.64
C GLU A 131 -3.71 8.96 3.49
N THR A 132 -3.34 7.85 2.87
CA THR A 132 -4.19 7.20 1.86
C THR A 132 -5.20 6.29 2.54
N GLU A 133 -6.47 6.61 2.41
CA GLU A 133 -7.57 5.87 3.00
C GLU A 133 -8.49 5.22 1.96
N LEU A 134 -9.08 4.09 2.34
CA LEU A 134 -10.12 3.42 1.59
C LEU A 134 -11.45 3.54 2.32
N ALA A 135 -12.41 4.24 1.72
CA ALA A 135 -13.78 4.21 2.20
C ALA A 135 -14.58 3.17 1.42
N VAL A 136 -15.31 2.33 2.14
CA VAL A 136 -16.27 1.36 1.58
C VAL A 136 -17.64 1.63 2.19
N GLY A 137 -18.65 1.78 1.35
CA GLY A 137 -20.02 2.03 1.79
C GLY A 137 -21.00 0.97 1.28
N VAL A 138 -21.90 0.53 2.17
CA VAL A 138 -22.92 -0.48 1.89
C VAL A 138 -24.28 0.05 2.31
N PRO A 139 -25.28 0.14 1.42
CA PRO A 139 -26.61 0.56 1.77
C PRO A 139 -27.32 -0.49 2.63
N LEU A 140 -28.06 -0.05 3.62
CA LEU A 140 -28.88 -0.87 4.52
C LEU A 140 -30.37 -0.57 4.27
N ALA A 141 -30.84 -0.91 3.09
CA ALA A 141 -32.18 -0.52 2.60
C ALA A 141 -33.34 -0.94 3.52
N SER A 142 -33.19 -2.04 4.29
CA SER A 142 -34.24 -2.53 5.19
C SER A 142 -34.45 -1.67 6.44
N VAL A 143 -33.47 -0.82 6.78
CA VAL A 143 -33.50 0.03 7.99
C VAL A 143 -33.31 1.51 7.68
N ASP A 144 -33.50 1.91 6.41
CA ASP A 144 -33.29 3.28 5.92
C ASP A 144 -31.95 3.88 6.37
N GLY A 145 -30.90 3.13 6.10
CA GLY A 145 -29.55 3.49 6.55
C GLY A 145 -28.46 3.10 5.58
N ALA A 146 -27.22 3.43 5.97
CA ALA A 146 -26.02 3.03 5.27
C ALA A 146 -24.90 2.76 6.28
N TYR A 147 -24.06 1.79 5.98
CA TYR A 147 -22.87 1.48 6.74
C TYR A 147 -21.62 1.82 5.92
N PHE A 148 -20.70 2.53 6.54
CA PHE A 148 -19.44 2.90 5.95
C PHE A 148 -18.30 2.41 6.83
N GLU A 149 -17.19 2.10 6.21
CA GLU A 149 -15.96 1.75 6.91
C GLU A 149 -14.79 2.43 6.20
N ILE A 150 -14.03 3.23 6.96
CA ILE A 150 -12.81 3.88 6.48
C ILE A 150 -11.64 3.06 7.00
N VAL A 151 -10.73 2.66 6.10
CA VAL A 151 -9.57 1.82 6.41
C VAL A 151 -8.31 2.51 5.93
N SER A 152 -7.36 2.76 6.84
CA SER A 152 -6.05 3.30 6.48
C SER A 152 -5.24 2.26 5.68
N LEU A 153 -4.59 2.73 4.63
CA LEU A 153 -3.67 1.96 3.79
C LEU A 153 -2.20 2.28 4.10
N ASP A 154 -1.93 3.29 4.91
CA ASP A 154 -0.57 3.82 5.16
C ASP A 154 0.33 2.84 5.92
N GLU A 155 -0.21 2.11 6.90
CA GLU A 155 0.56 1.08 7.61
C GLU A 155 1.19 0.05 6.66
N LEU A 156 0.51 -0.18 5.52
CA LEU A 156 1.01 -1.07 4.47
C LEU A 156 2.06 -0.35 3.61
N GLU A 157 1.87 0.92 3.31
CA GLU A 157 2.81 1.72 2.51
C GLU A 157 4.14 1.89 3.23
N ASP A 158 4.15 2.19 4.52
CA ASP A 158 5.36 2.26 5.37
C ASP A 158 6.12 0.93 5.40
N THR A 159 5.41 -0.18 5.50
CA THR A 159 6.00 -1.52 5.48
C THR A 159 6.66 -1.81 4.14
N ILE A 160 5.99 -1.48 3.03
CA ILE A 160 6.52 -1.65 1.67
C ILE A 160 7.76 -0.77 1.44
N GLU A 161 7.75 0.47 1.92
CA GLU A 161 8.88 1.38 1.82
C GLU A 161 10.10 0.85 2.58
N SER A 162 9.92 0.41 3.81
CA SER A 162 10.97 -0.18 4.64
C SER A 162 11.59 -1.43 3.99
N ILE A 163 10.78 -2.32 3.44
CA ILE A 163 11.25 -3.51 2.70
C ILE A 163 12.00 -3.09 1.44
N SER A 164 11.50 -2.10 0.71
CA SER A 164 12.11 -1.60 -0.52
C SER A 164 13.49 -1.00 -0.27
N ILE A 165 13.65 -0.19 0.78
CA ILE A 165 14.93 0.37 1.19
C ILE A 165 15.91 -0.74 1.60
N SER A 166 15.45 -1.73 2.35
CA SER A 166 16.27 -2.87 2.78
C SER A 166 16.78 -3.70 1.59
N LEU A 167 15.92 -3.95 0.61
CA LEU A 167 16.28 -4.67 -0.62
C LEU A 167 17.28 -3.88 -1.48
N LEU A 168 17.10 -2.56 -1.60
CA LEU A 168 18.04 -1.71 -2.33
C LEU A 168 19.41 -1.69 -1.64
N ALA A 169 19.44 -1.56 -0.32
CA ALA A 169 20.68 -1.61 0.46
C ALA A 169 21.40 -2.96 0.32
N ALA A 170 20.69 -4.07 0.42
CA ALA A 170 21.24 -5.41 0.23
C ALA A 170 21.79 -5.62 -1.19
N SER A 171 21.06 -5.14 -2.21
CA SER A 171 21.50 -5.20 -3.61
C SER A 171 22.77 -4.40 -3.85
N LEU A 172 22.88 -3.22 -3.25
CA LEU A 172 24.05 -2.36 -3.34
C LEU A 172 25.28 -3.02 -2.67
N LEU A 173 25.10 -3.55 -1.46
CA LEU A 173 26.15 -4.27 -0.73
C LEU A 173 26.65 -5.49 -1.49
N THR A 174 25.74 -6.29 -2.04
CA THR A 174 26.08 -7.47 -2.83
C THR A 174 26.84 -7.09 -4.10
N THR A 175 26.46 -6.03 -4.75
CA THR A 175 27.13 -5.51 -5.96
C THR A 175 28.54 -5.01 -5.62
N MET A 176 28.70 -4.27 -4.53
CA MET A 176 30.02 -3.79 -4.07
C MET A 176 30.94 -4.95 -3.68
N ALA A 177 30.41 -5.95 -2.97
CA ALA A 177 31.17 -7.15 -2.61
C ALA A 177 31.59 -7.95 -3.85
N GLY A 178 30.68 -8.15 -4.80
CA GLY A 178 30.97 -8.82 -6.08
C GLY A 178 32.02 -8.08 -6.90
N ALA A 179 31.91 -6.76 -7.02
CA ALA A 179 32.88 -5.93 -7.71
C ALA A 179 34.25 -5.96 -7.02
N GLY A 180 34.28 -5.91 -5.68
CA GLY A 180 35.50 -6.01 -4.88
C GLY A 180 36.21 -7.35 -5.04
N LEU A 181 35.45 -8.45 -4.97
CA LEU A 181 35.98 -9.81 -5.18
C LEU A 181 36.48 -10.00 -6.62
N GLY A 182 35.76 -9.52 -7.60
CA GLY A 182 36.16 -9.56 -9.00
C GLY A 182 37.45 -8.78 -9.25
N TRP A 183 37.58 -7.59 -8.66
CA TRP A 183 38.81 -6.79 -8.75
C TRP A 183 39.99 -7.45 -8.05
N TRP A 184 39.80 -8.03 -6.85
CA TRP A 184 40.81 -8.74 -6.10
C TRP A 184 41.29 -9.99 -6.84
N ALA A 185 40.39 -10.81 -7.35
CA ALA A 185 40.69 -12.00 -8.13
C ALA A 185 41.48 -11.65 -9.41
N ALA A 186 41.03 -10.62 -10.14
CA ALA A 186 41.74 -10.14 -11.33
C ALA A 186 43.18 -9.69 -11.02
N ARG A 187 43.39 -9.03 -9.87
CA ARG A 187 44.74 -8.62 -9.45
C ARG A 187 45.65 -9.80 -9.07
N ARG A 188 45.07 -10.85 -8.44
CA ARG A 188 45.83 -12.00 -7.98
C ARG A 188 46.25 -12.94 -9.10
N VAL A 189 45.36 -13.14 -10.07
CA VAL A 189 45.59 -14.03 -11.24
C VAL A 189 46.55 -13.38 -12.26
N LEU A 190 46.63 -12.06 -12.29
CA LEU A 190 47.41 -11.30 -13.28
C LEU A 190 48.73 -10.72 -12.72
N ARG A 191 49.19 -11.17 -11.55
CA ARG A 191 50.61 -10.89 -11.18
C ARG A 191 51.50 -11.70 -12.10
N PRO A 192 52.33 -11.04 -12.95
CA PRO A 192 53.27 -11.76 -13.80
C PRO A 192 54.27 -12.46 -12.90
N LEU A 193 54.63 -13.69 -13.29
CA LEU A 193 55.86 -14.37 -12.86
C LEU A 193 57.09 -13.55 -13.22
#